data_8f298e266cf79112e1f8e65fc60f75b6
#
_entry.id   8f298e266cf79112e1f8e65fc60f75b6
#
_cell.length_a   1.000
_cell.length_b   1.000
_cell.length_c   1.000
_cell.angle_alpha   90.00
_cell.angle_beta   90.00
_cell.angle_gamma   90.00
#
_symmetry.space_group_name_H-M   'P 1'
#
loop_
_entity.id
_entity.type
_entity.pdbx_description
1 polymer ?
#
loop_
_entity_poly.entity_id
_entity_poly.type
_entity_poly.pdbx_seq_one_letter_code
_entity_poly.pdbx_strand_id
1 'polypeptide(L)'
;MYAATERTESRSSAQDSPMLLLIDNYDSFTYNLAHFLGELGAQVDVRRNDALSVGQAMALRPEGIVLSPGPCDPDRAGICLETVIAAADAGVPLLGVCLGHQAIGQAFGGMVVRSDEIVHGKVGRMQHSGTDLFAGLPSPFNATRYHSLIVERHSMPHCLEVNAWLETGAVMGIRHRELPIFGVQFHPESIATEHGHTLLKNFLDLMPVAA
;
A
#
# COMPACT_ATOMS: atom_id res chain seq x y z
N MET A 1 18.06 -56.15 -16.51
CA MET A 1 16.77 -55.47 -16.29
C MET A 1 17.02 -54.37 -15.25
N TYR A 2 17.36 -53.18 -15.68
CA TYR A 2 17.59 -52.05 -14.78
C TYR A 2 16.34 -51.14 -14.81
N ALA A 3 15.71 -51.00 -13.68
CA ALA A 3 14.58 -50.08 -13.49
C ALA A 3 15.11 -48.67 -13.36
N ALA A 4 14.70 -47.80 -14.25
CA ALA A 4 14.92 -46.35 -14.17
C ALA A 4 13.97 -45.78 -13.10
N THR A 5 14.53 -45.26 -12.03
CA THR A 5 13.83 -44.50 -11.02
C THR A 5 13.64 -43.05 -11.59
N GLU A 6 12.41 -42.73 -11.96
CA GLU A 6 12.00 -41.35 -12.26
C GLU A 6 12.14 -40.51 -10.99
N ARG A 7 13.07 -39.57 -11.01
CA ARG A 7 13.11 -38.48 -10.04
C ARG A 7 12.03 -37.49 -10.40
N THR A 8 10.97 -37.47 -9.65
CA THR A 8 10.05 -36.32 -9.60
C THR A 8 10.81 -35.14 -9.02
N GLU A 9 11.24 -34.22 -9.87
CA GLU A 9 11.74 -32.90 -9.46
C GLU A 9 10.58 -32.15 -8.80
N SER A 10 10.71 -31.89 -7.50
CA SER A 10 9.83 -31.00 -6.78
C SER A 10 9.99 -29.60 -7.37
N ARG A 11 8.94 -29.08 -8.02
CA ARG A 11 8.88 -27.69 -8.44
C ARG A 11 9.11 -26.81 -7.22
N SER A 12 10.12 -25.95 -7.31
CA SER A 12 10.56 -25.04 -6.28
C SER A 12 9.40 -24.08 -5.92
N SER A 13 9.11 -23.96 -4.63
CA SER A 13 8.10 -23.05 -4.02
C SER A 13 8.36 -21.55 -4.26
N ALA A 14 9.40 -21.20 -5.00
CA ALA A 14 9.75 -19.81 -5.36
C ALA A 14 8.99 -19.27 -6.58
N GLN A 15 8.23 -20.11 -7.32
CA GLN A 15 7.48 -19.71 -8.51
C GLN A 15 6.04 -19.27 -8.22
N ASP A 16 5.52 -19.48 -6.99
CA ASP A 16 4.15 -19.17 -6.60
C ASP A 16 4.03 -17.91 -5.68
N SER A 17 5.12 -17.17 -5.46
CA SER A 17 5.08 -15.97 -4.63
C SER A 17 4.63 -14.76 -5.45
N PRO A 18 3.64 -13.98 -4.96
CA PRO A 18 3.12 -12.84 -5.72
C PRO A 18 4.21 -11.79 -5.97
N MET A 19 4.31 -11.33 -7.21
CA MET A 19 5.24 -10.28 -7.59
C MET A 19 4.63 -8.90 -7.34
N LEU A 20 5.15 -8.19 -6.35
CA LEU A 20 4.79 -6.81 -6.03
C LEU A 20 5.76 -5.83 -6.68
N LEU A 21 5.22 -4.83 -7.34
CA LEU A 21 5.98 -3.65 -7.73
C LEU A 21 5.87 -2.58 -6.63
N LEU A 22 6.99 -2.26 -5.99
CA LEU A 22 7.04 -1.20 -5.00
C LEU A 22 7.67 0.05 -5.63
N ILE A 23 6.87 1.11 -5.76
CA ILE A 23 7.34 2.42 -6.23
C ILE A 23 7.92 3.18 -5.04
N ASP A 24 9.22 3.44 -5.10
CA ASP A 24 9.98 4.12 -4.06
C ASP A 24 9.99 5.63 -4.31
N ASN A 25 9.39 6.38 -3.40
CA ASN A 25 9.32 7.84 -3.40
C ASN A 25 10.52 8.49 -2.69
N TYR A 26 11.71 7.88 -2.74
CA TYR A 26 12.93 8.37 -2.10
C TYR A 26 12.79 8.47 -0.56
N ASP A 27 12.14 7.47 0.03
CA ASP A 27 11.90 7.41 1.46
C ASP A 27 12.78 6.38 2.16
N SER A 28 13.26 6.71 3.36
CA SER A 28 14.11 5.80 4.15
C SER A 28 13.37 4.56 4.67
N PHE A 29 12.03 4.60 4.76
CA PHE A 29 11.21 3.47 5.20
C PHE A 29 10.78 2.53 4.06
N THR A 30 11.06 2.88 2.80
CA THR A 30 10.71 2.03 1.64
C THR A 30 11.26 0.61 1.79
N TYR A 31 12.51 0.47 2.21
CA TYR A 31 13.13 -0.85 2.37
C TYR A 31 12.60 -1.63 3.56
N ASN A 32 12.11 -0.96 4.64
CA ASN A 32 11.41 -1.64 5.72
C ASN A 32 10.09 -2.21 5.22
N LEU A 33 9.36 -1.45 4.41
CA LEU A 33 8.12 -1.90 3.79
C LEU A 33 8.36 -3.10 2.86
N ALA A 34 9.40 -3.02 2.00
CA ALA A 34 9.82 -4.14 1.14
C ALA A 34 10.21 -5.38 1.96
N HIS A 35 10.92 -5.19 3.07
CA HIS A 35 11.33 -6.26 3.96
C HIS A 35 10.13 -6.96 4.61
N PHE A 36 9.19 -6.21 5.18
CA PHE A 36 7.98 -6.77 5.79
C PHE A 36 7.13 -7.55 4.78
N LEU A 37 6.96 -7.03 3.56
CA LEU A 37 6.27 -7.75 2.48
C LEU A 37 7.02 -9.02 2.08
N GLY A 38 8.36 -8.97 2.03
CA GLY A 38 9.20 -10.14 1.77
C GLY A 38 9.11 -11.21 2.87
N GLU A 39 9.07 -10.82 4.15
CA GLU A 39 8.85 -11.73 5.28
C GLU A 39 7.48 -12.44 5.20
N LEU A 40 6.48 -11.77 4.60
CA LEU A 40 5.15 -12.32 4.34
C LEU A 40 5.07 -13.19 3.08
N GLY A 41 6.21 -13.38 2.38
CA GLY A 41 6.32 -14.28 1.23
C GLY A 41 6.15 -13.62 -0.14
N ALA A 42 6.03 -12.29 -0.23
CA ALA A 42 5.97 -11.61 -1.51
C ALA A 42 7.35 -11.45 -2.16
N GLN A 43 7.43 -11.54 -3.49
CA GLN A 43 8.58 -11.10 -4.26
C GLN A 43 8.41 -9.61 -4.55
N VAL A 44 9.32 -8.77 -4.06
CA VAL A 44 9.20 -7.31 -4.18
C VAL A 44 10.25 -6.76 -5.14
N ASP A 45 9.79 -6.18 -6.27
CA ASP A 45 10.62 -5.40 -7.20
C ASP A 45 10.51 -3.91 -6.83
N VAL A 46 11.61 -3.33 -6.32
CA VAL A 46 11.64 -1.93 -5.88
C VAL A 46 12.16 -1.04 -7.01
N ARG A 47 11.36 -0.06 -7.42
CA ARG A 47 11.71 0.90 -8.47
C ARG A 47 11.48 2.34 -8.00
N ARG A 48 12.42 3.23 -8.29
CA ARG A 48 12.25 4.67 -8.04
C ARG A 48 11.08 5.22 -8.85
N ASN A 49 10.38 6.20 -8.30
CA ASN A 49 9.19 6.82 -8.89
C ASN A 49 9.45 7.59 -10.20
N ASP A 50 10.71 7.79 -10.55
CA ASP A 50 11.20 8.44 -11.77
C ASP A 50 12.04 7.49 -12.66
N ALA A 51 12.20 6.22 -12.26
CA ALA A 51 13.02 5.24 -13.00
C ALA A 51 12.24 4.54 -14.13
N LEU A 52 10.91 4.59 -14.11
CA LEU A 52 10.02 3.95 -15.06
C LEU A 52 8.93 4.93 -15.50
N SER A 53 8.45 4.78 -16.73
CA SER A 53 7.13 5.31 -17.09
C SER A 53 6.03 4.38 -16.57
N VAL A 54 4.80 4.89 -16.46
CA VAL A 54 3.63 4.07 -16.07
C VAL A 54 3.45 2.87 -16.99
N GLY A 55 3.60 3.07 -18.32
CA GLY A 55 3.52 1.98 -19.27
C GLY A 55 4.57 0.89 -19.03
N GLN A 56 5.79 1.26 -18.65
CA GLN A 56 6.85 0.30 -18.29
C GLN A 56 6.53 -0.41 -16.97
N ALA A 57 6.02 0.31 -15.97
CA ALA A 57 5.59 -0.27 -14.70
C ALA A 57 4.50 -1.33 -14.90
N MET A 58 3.47 -1.02 -15.68
CA MET A 58 2.38 -1.96 -15.98
C MET A 58 2.81 -3.12 -16.90
N ALA A 59 3.81 -2.90 -17.77
CA ALA A 59 4.38 -3.95 -18.62
C ALA A 59 5.13 -5.04 -17.82
N LEU A 60 5.55 -4.76 -16.58
CA LEU A 60 6.08 -5.76 -15.65
C LEU A 60 5.01 -6.78 -15.20
N ARG A 61 3.74 -6.49 -15.46
CA ARG A 61 2.59 -7.30 -15.03
C ARG A 61 2.61 -7.62 -13.53
N PRO A 62 2.71 -6.61 -12.66
CA PRO A 62 2.70 -6.84 -11.23
C PRO A 62 1.35 -7.42 -10.79
N GLU A 63 1.39 -8.36 -9.86
CA GLU A 63 0.18 -8.92 -9.23
C GLU A 63 -0.40 -7.95 -8.18
N GLY A 64 0.41 -7.01 -7.71
CA GLY A 64 0.02 -5.90 -6.87
C GLY A 64 1.05 -4.77 -6.92
N ILE A 65 0.61 -3.57 -6.61
CA ILE A 65 1.46 -2.37 -6.59
C ILE A 65 1.43 -1.77 -5.20
N VAL A 66 2.60 -1.33 -4.72
CA VAL A 66 2.72 -0.58 -3.47
C VAL A 66 3.36 0.77 -3.77
N LEU A 67 2.71 1.86 -3.36
CA LEU A 67 3.28 3.21 -3.40
C LEU A 67 3.85 3.53 -2.02
N SER A 68 5.15 3.76 -1.93
CA SER A 68 5.84 4.00 -0.66
C SER A 68 5.48 5.35 -0.04
N PRO A 69 5.83 5.55 1.25
CA PRO A 69 6.00 6.88 1.81
C PRO A 69 6.96 7.73 0.98
N GLY A 70 6.97 9.03 1.20
CA GLY A 70 7.89 9.93 0.53
C GLY A 70 7.77 11.38 1.00
N PRO A 71 8.72 12.22 0.62
CA PRO A 71 8.69 13.66 0.90
C PRO A 71 7.72 14.40 -0.02
N CYS A 72 7.47 15.66 0.29
CA CYS A 72 6.69 16.61 -0.51
C CYS A 72 5.18 16.30 -0.57
N ASP A 73 4.64 16.17 -1.77
CA ASP A 73 3.23 15.99 -2.08
C ASP A 73 3.07 15.10 -3.32
N PRO A 74 1.84 14.63 -3.63
CA PRO A 74 1.60 13.73 -4.75
C PRO A 74 1.96 14.31 -6.13
N ASP A 75 1.88 15.63 -6.32
CA ASP A 75 2.25 16.27 -7.61
C ASP A 75 3.73 16.13 -7.94
N ARG A 76 4.56 15.88 -6.91
CA ARG A 76 6.01 15.70 -7.01
C ARG A 76 6.46 14.25 -6.78
N ALA A 77 5.53 13.32 -6.79
CA ALA A 77 5.77 11.90 -6.55
C ALA A 77 6.01 11.08 -7.85
N GLY A 78 6.58 11.69 -8.88
CA GLY A 78 6.88 11.01 -10.15
C GLY A 78 5.62 10.39 -10.76
N ILE A 79 5.69 9.08 -11.06
CA ILE A 79 4.58 8.36 -11.73
C ILE A 79 3.42 7.97 -10.81
N CYS A 80 3.42 8.34 -9.50
CA CYS A 80 2.46 7.79 -8.53
C CYS A 80 1.00 8.06 -8.90
N LEU A 81 0.64 9.30 -9.25
CA LEU A 81 -0.75 9.64 -9.60
C LEU A 81 -1.26 8.84 -10.80
N GLU A 82 -0.46 8.80 -11.86
CA GLU A 82 -0.81 8.06 -13.09
C GLU A 82 -0.84 6.55 -12.83
N THR A 83 0.04 6.03 -11.95
CA THR A 83 0.05 4.61 -11.57
C THR A 83 -1.22 4.21 -10.85
N VAL A 84 -1.79 5.08 -9.98
CA VAL A 84 -3.08 4.82 -9.34
C VAL A 84 -4.18 4.61 -10.38
N ILE A 85 -4.26 5.50 -11.38
CA ILE A 85 -5.27 5.40 -12.45
C ILE A 85 -5.04 4.15 -13.31
N ALA A 86 -3.79 3.88 -13.70
CA ALA A 86 -3.46 2.70 -14.51
C ALA A 86 -3.77 1.38 -13.77
N ALA A 87 -3.51 1.32 -12.45
CA ALA A 87 -3.87 0.17 -11.62
C ALA A 87 -5.39 0.00 -11.52
N ALA A 88 -6.12 1.12 -11.36
CA ALA A 88 -7.59 1.13 -11.34
C ALA A 88 -8.18 0.58 -12.64
N ASP A 89 -7.71 1.07 -13.79
CA ASP A 89 -8.18 0.66 -15.12
C ASP A 89 -7.87 -0.81 -15.42
N ALA A 90 -6.73 -1.31 -14.90
CA ALA A 90 -6.30 -2.70 -15.09
C ALA A 90 -6.84 -3.66 -14.02
N GLY A 91 -7.49 -3.17 -12.96
CA GLY A 91 -7.94 -3.98 -11.83
C GLY A 91 -6.80 -4.57 -11.00
N VAL A 92 -5.61 -3.98 -11.05
CA VAL A 92 -4.44 -4.41 -10.27
C VAL A 92 -4.55 -3.89 -8.84
N PRO A 93 -4.45 -4.76 -7.82
CA PRO A 93 -4.46 -4.35 -6.42
C PRO A 93 -3.37 -3.33 -6.12
N LEU A 94 -3.73 -2.25 -5.40
CA LEU A 94 -2.80 -1.19 -5.06
C LEU A 94 -2.93 -0.76 -3.60
N LEU A 95 -1.79 -0.69 -2.90
CA LEU A 95 -1.66 -0.14 -1.56
C LEU A 95 -0.83 1.14 -1.59
N GLY A 96 -1.37 2.25 -1.11
CA GLY A 96 -0.63 3.49 -0.89
C GLY A 96 -0.32 3.70 0.59
N VAL A 97 0.95 3.99 0.93
CA VAL A 97 1.39 4.29 2.29
C VAL A 97 1.84 5.75 2.37
N CYS A 98 1.29 6.51 3.31
CA CYS A 98 1.59 7.92 3.59
C CYS A 98 1.43 8.80 2.33
N LEU A 99 2.52 9.14 1.62
CA LEU A 99 2.46 9.84 0.33
C LEU A 99 1.65 9.05 -0.71
N GLY A 100 1.80 7.72 -0.76
CA GLY A 100 1.03 6.86 -1.64
C GLY A 100 -0.47 6.89 -1.35
N HIS A 101 -0.88 6.98 -0.08
CA HIS A 101 -2.28 7.18 0.32
C HIS A 101 -2.81 8.53 -0.17
N GLN A 102 -2.01 9.59 -0.04
CA GLN A 102 -2.37 10.92 -0.55
C GLN A 102 -2.50 10.92 -2.08
N ALA A 103 -1.61 10.20 -2.77
CA ALA A 103 -1.69 10.03 -4.22
C ALA A 103 -3.00 9.34 -4.65
N ILE A 104 -3.47 8.33 -3.91
CA ILE A 104 -4.79 7.71 -4.15
C ILE A 104 -5.90 8.75 -3.98
N GLY A 105 -5.93 9.46 -2.85
CA GLY A 105 -6.93 10.49 -2.60
C GLY A 105 -7.01 11.53 -3.72
N GLN A 106 -5.85 12.04 -4.15
CA GLN A 106 -5.76 13.07 -5.19
C GLN A 106 -6.07 12.52 -6.59
N ALA A 107 -5.61 11.33 -6.95
CA ALA A 107 -5.85 10.73 -8.27
C ALA A 107 -7.35 10.54 -8.56
N PHE A 108 -8.14 10.27 -7.54
CA PHE A 108 -9.60 10.17 -7.66
C PHE A 108 -10.35 11.50 -7.46
N GLY A 109 -9.64 12.62 -7.27
CA GLY A 109 -10.23 13.97 -7.21
C GLY A 109 -10.44 14.52 -5.80
N GLY A 110 -9.95 13.85 -4.76
CA GLY A 110 -9.89 14.40 -3.40
C GLY A 110 -8.78 15.44 -3.25
N MET A 111 -8.88 16.30 -2.24
CA MET A 111 -7.86 17.31 -1.97
C MET A 111 -6.87 16.82 -0.92
N VAL A 112 -5.59 17.09 -1.15
CA VAL A 112 -4.52 16.93 -0.17
C VAL A 112 -4.22 18.29 0.44
N VAL A 113 -4.41 18.40 1.74
CA VAL A 113 -4.30 19.66 2.46
C VAL A 113 -3.31 19.58 3.60
N ARG A 114 -2.89 20.72 4.12
CA ARG A 114 -2.05 20.78 5.31
C ARG A 114 -2.84 20.28 6.52
N SER A 115 -2.23 19.37 7.27
CA SER A 115 -2.81 18.87 8.53
C SER A 115 -2.77 19.97 9.60
N ASP A 116 -3.81 20.04 10.44
CA ASP A 116 -3.83 20.92 11.61
C ASP A 116 -2.74 20.49 12.63
N GLU A 117 -2.39 19.21 12.65
CA GLU A 117 -1.30 18.66 13.46
C GLU A 117 -0.17 18.18 12.55
N ILE A 118 1.02 18.82 12.64
CA ILE A 118 2.24 18.32 12.02
C ILE A 118 2.85 17.27 12.95
N VAL A 119 3.02 16.05 12.43
CA VAL A 119 3.52 14.93 13.24
C VAL A 119 4.77 14.32 12.63
N HIS A 120 5.72 13.97 13.49
CA HIS A 120 6.95 13.29 13.11
C HIS A 120 7.29 12.24 14.18
N GLY A 121 7.06 10.96 13.84
CA GLY A 121 7.30 9.83 14.75
C GLY A 121 6.33 9.74 15.92
N LYS A 122 5.15 10.36 15.84
CA LYS A 122 4.13 10.28 16.87
C LYS A 122 3.22 9.08 16.65
N VAL A 123 2.92 8.38 17.73
CA VAL A 123 1.93 7.30 17.76
C VAL A 123 0.54 7.90 17.91
N GLY A 124 -0.40 7.45 17.07
CA GLY A 124 -1.81 7.80 17.14
C GLY A 124 -2.69 6.57 17.30
N ARG A 125 -3.86 6.72 17.91
CA ARG A 125 -4.86 5.65 18.05
C ARG A 125 -5.76 5.64 16.84
N MET A 126 -5.61 4.61 16.01
CA MET A 126 -6.36 4.40 14.76
C MET A 126 -7.67 3.69 15.05
N GLN A 127 -8.79 4.34 14.78
CA GLN A 127 -10.10 3.69 14.67
C GLN A 127 -10.31 3.24 13.23
N HIS A 128 -11.02 2.14 13.02
CA HIS A 128 -11.26 1.60 11.68
C HIS A 128 -12.55 0.78 11.57
N SER A 129 -12.99 0.52 10.34
CA SER A 129 -14.21 -0.21 10.03
C SER A 129 -14.13 -1.72 10.30
N GLY A 130 -12.93 -2.28 10.44
CA GLY A 130 -12.72 -3.72 10.62
C GLY A 130 -12.79 -4.54 9.32
N THR A 131 -12.78 -3.90 8.16
CA THR A 131 -12.86 -4.56 6.84
C THR A 131 -11.54 -4.46 6.08
N ASP A 132 -11.39 -5.28 5.06
CA ASP A 132 -10.26 -5.27 4.12
C ASP A 132 -8.91 -5.32 4.85
N LEU A 133 -8.07 -4.29 4.67
CA LEU A 133 -6.76 -4.19 5.35
C LEU A 133 -6.85 -4.33 6.87
N PHE A 134 -7.98 -3.96 7.46
CA PHE A 134 -8.20 -3.93 8.91
C PHE A 134 -8.94 -5.17 9.43
N ALA A 135 -9.17 -6.18 8.59
CA ALA A 135 -9.84 -7.40 9.00
C ALA A 135 -9.05 -8.11 10.12
N GLY A 136 -9.73 -8.42 11.22
CA GLY A 136 -9.14 -9.10 12.38
C GLY A 136 -8.25 -8.23 13.28
N LEU A 137 -8.06 -6.95 12.96
CA LEU A 137 -7.32 -6.03 13.83
C LEU A 137 -8.22 -5.50 14.95
N PRO A 138 -7.66 -5.24 16.15
CA PRO A 138 -8.40 -4.55 17.21
C PRO A 138 -8.63 -3.08 16.83
N SER A 139 -9.79 -2.53 17.17
CA SER A 139 -10.08 -1.10 17.01
C SER A 139 -10.41 -0.49 18.37
N PRO A 140 -9.66 0.53 18.82
CA PRO A 140 -8.50 1.14 18.15
C PRO A 140 -7.19 0.37 18.36
N PHE A 141 -6.18 0.62 17.49
CA PHE A 141 -4.80 0.20 17.66
C PHE A 141 -3.83 1.39 17.50
N ASN A 142 -2.57 1.21 17.92
CA ASN A 142 -1.57 2.28 17.85
C ASN A 142 -0.75 2.18 16.56
N ALA A 143 -0.58 3.32 15.84
CA ALA A 143 0.27 3.38 14.66
C ALA A 143 1.06 4.67 14.58
N THR A 144 2.25 4.59 13.97
CA THR A 144 3.20 5.69 13.83
C THR A 144 2.84 6.59 12.66
N ARG A 145 2.95 7.89 12.85
CA ARG A 145 2.65 8.93 11.86
C ARG A 145 3.84 9.86 11.62
N TYR A 146 4.07 10.20 10.33
CA TYR A 146 5.14 11.12 9.88
C TYR A 146 4.61 12.04 8.78
N HIS A 147 3.54 12.80 9.04
CA HIS A 147 2.90 13.59 7.99
C HIS A 147 2.61 15.04 8.40
N SER A 148 2.71 15.95 7.45
CA SER A 148 2.24 17.34 7.52
C SER A 148 1.06 17.60 6.59
N LEU A 149 0.76 16.65 5.70
CA LEU A 149 -0.37 16.66 4.76
C LEU A 149 -1.31 15.50 5.07
N ILE A 150 -2.58 15.68 4.74
CA ILE A 150 -3.64 14.67 4.84
C ILE A 150 -4.59 14.79 3.65
N VAL A 151 -5.29 13.70 3.34
CA VAL A 151 -6.46 13.76 2.46
C VAL A 151 -7.61 14.39 3.21
N GLU A 152 -8.20 15.46 2.64
CA GLU A 152 -9.30 16.18 3.27
C GLU A 152 -10.58 15.36 3.23
N ARG A 153 -11.23 15.18 4.39
CA ARG A 153 -12.44 14.38 4.51
C ARG A 153 -13.61 14.91 3.69
N HIS A 154 -13.79 16.24 3.64
CA HIS A 154 -14.95 16.87 2.97
C HIS A 154 -14.85 16.85 1.45
N SER A 155 -13.64 16.74 0.90
CA SER A 155 -13.41 16.62 -0.54
C SER A 155 -13.39 15.18 -1.03
N MET A 156 -13.63 14.20 -0.13
CA MET A 156 -13.54 12.77 -0.48
C MET A 156 -14.55 12.45 -1.60
N PRO A 157 -14.07 11.94 -2.76
CA PRO A 157 -14.95 11.59 -3.86
C PRO A 157 -15.81 10.36 -3.53
N HIS A 158 -16.99 10.24 -4.14
CA HIS A 158 -17.95 9.16 -3.86
C HIS A 158 -17.41 7.74 -4.10
N CYS A 159 -16.44 7.58 -4.99
CA CYS A 159 -15.81 6.29 -5.26
C CYS A 159 -14.88 5.82 -4.13
N LEU A 160 -14.43 6.73 -3.26
CA LEU A 160 -13.61 6.41 -2.10
C LEU A 160 -14.44 6.36 -0.81
N GLU A 161 -13.95 5.60 0.14
CA GLU A 161 -14.52 5.48 1.48
C GLU A 161 -13.42 5.60 2.52
N VAL A 162 -13.66 6.40 3.56
CA VAL A 162 -12.78 6.47 4.73
C VAL A 162 -13.03 5.24 5.59
N ASN A 163 -12.04 4.38 5.74
CA ASN A 163 -12.11 3.14 6.50
C ASN A 163 -11.23 3.13 7.76
N ALA A 164 -10.37 4.18 7.95
CA ALA A 164 -9.67 4.42 9.22
C ALA A 164 -9.54 5.92 9.51
N TRP A 165 -9.54 6.28 10.80
CA TRP A 165 -9.52 7.69 11.25
C TRP A 165 -8.99 7.83 12.67
N LEU A 166 -8.57 9.05 13.03
CA LEU A 166 -8.29 9.44 14.41
C LEU A 166 -9.58 9.94 15.10
N GLU A 167 -9.55 10.02 16.42
CA GLU A 167 -10.67 10.61 17.21
C GLU A 167 -11.00 12.05 16.77
N THR A 168 -10.00 12.81 16.28
CA THR A 168 -10.18 14.15 15.68
C THR A 168 -10.96 14.14 14.37
N GLY A 169 -11.21 12.98 13.79
CA GLY A 169 -11.82 12.83 12.48
C GLY A 169 -10.83 12.86 11.30
N ALA A 170 -9.54 13.06 11.55
CA ALA A 170 -8.52 13.03 10.50
C ALA A 170 -8.49 11.67 9.78
N VAL A 171 -8.44 11.71 8.45
CA VAL A 171 -8.44 10.51 7.59
C VAL A 171 -7.10 9.79 7.72
N MET A 172 -7.16 8.51 8.12
CA MET A 172 -5.99 7.65 8.31
C MET A 172 -6.01 6.41 7.43
N GLY A 173 -7.12 6.12 6.79
CA GLY A 173 -7.27 5.06 5.81
C GLY A 173 -8.39 5.36 4.83
N ILE A 174 -8.16 4.98 3.57
CA ILE A 174 -9.15 5.03 2.49
C ILE A 174 -9.14 3.73 1.71
N ARG A 175 -10.29 3.41 1.12
CA ARG A 175 -10.40 2.34 0.13
C ARG A 175 -11.27 2.81 -1.04
N HIS A 176 -11.04 2.26 -2.21
CA HIS A 176 -12.00 2.37 -3.30
C HIS A 176 -13.17 1.41 -3.03
N ARG A 177 -14.41 1.84 -3.34
CA ARG A 177 -15.62 1.06 -3.03
C ARG A 177 -15.75 -0.23 -3.84
N GLU A 178 -15.23 -0.24 -5.07
CA GLU A 178 -15.40 -1.32 -6.05
C GLU A 178 -14.07 -1.93 -6.49
N LEU A 179 -12.98 -1.17 -6.47
CA LEU A 179 -11.66 -1.60 -6.95
C LEU A 179 -10.75 -1.99 -5.78
N PRO A 180 -9.77 -2.88 -6.01
CA PRO A 180 -8.84 -3.32 -4.96
C PRO A 180 -7.75 -2.27 -4.68
N ILE A 181 -8.16 -1.04 -4.36
CA ILE A 181 -7.27 0.10 -4.10
C ILE A 181 -7.45 0.58 -2.67
N PHE A 182 -6.35 0.58 -1.92
CA PHE A 182 -6.32 0.86 -0.50
C PHE A 182 -5.22 1.84 -0.16
N GLY A 183 -5.43 2.66 0.86
CA GLY A 183 -4.42 3.58 1.34
C GLY A 183 -4.44 3.76 2.84
N VAL A 184 -3.26 3.88 3.46
CA VAL A 184 -3.09 4.22 4.88
C VAL A 184 -2.16 5.42 5.04
N GLN A 185 -2.57 6.39 5.86
CA GLN A 185 -1.77 7.61 6.12
C GLN A 185 -0.63 7.35 7.11
N PHE A 186 -0.76 6.35 7.97
CA PHE A 186 0.26 5.93 8.93
C PHE A 186 1.24 4.92 8.29
N HIS A 187 2.29 4.57 9.05
CA HIS A 187 3.38 3.71 8.59
C HIS A 187 3.25 2.29 9.17
N PRO A 188 2.70 1.31 8.43
CA PRO A 188 2.59 -0.07 8.89
C PRO A 188 3.95 -0.75 9.06
N GLU A 189 4.99 -0.27 8.37
CA GLU A 189 6.38 -0.78 8.42
C GLU A 189 7.18 -0.23 9.61
N SER A 190 6.61 0.67 10.40
CA SER A 190 7.26 1.22 11.59
C SER A 190 7.18 0.22 12.74
N ILE A 191 8.31 0.02 13.46
CA ILE A 191 8.39 -0.88 14.60
C ILE A 191 7.42 -0.49 15.75
N ALA A 192 7.03 0.78 15.85
CA ALA A 192 6.08 1.25 16.84
C ALA A 192 4.62 1.21 16.36
N THR A 193 4.37 0.66 15.17
CA THR A 193 3.02 0.39 14.68
C THR A 193 2.61 -1.03 15.07
N GLU A 194 1.53 -1.13 15.85
CA GLU A 194 0.92 -2.41 16.18
C GLU A 194 0.29 -3.04 14.93
N HIS A 195 0.35 -4.36 14.82
CA HIS A 195 -0.31 -5.13 13.75
C HIS A 195 0.09 -4.80 12.31
N GLY A 196 1.25 -4.14 12.09
CA GLY A 196 1.70 -3.75 10.76
C GLY A 196 1.82 -4.94 9.79
N HIS A 197 2.41 -6.06 10.22
CA HIS A 197 2.48 -7.29 9.42
C HIS A 197 1.10 -7.85 9.09
N THR A 198 0.16 -7.86 10.05
CA THR A 198 -1.20 -8.34 9.79
C THR A 198 -1.91 -7.49 8.75
N LEU A 199 -1.76 -6.16 8.81
CA LEU A 199 -2.32 -5.25 7.82
C LEU A 199 -1.74 -5.50 6.43
N LEU A 200 -0.41 -5.63 6.32
CA LEU A 200 0.25 -5.93 5.04
C LEU A 200 -0.12 -7.32 4.51
N LYS A 201 -0.25 -8.31 5.42
CA LYS A 201 -0.75 -9.64 5.03
C LYS A 201 -2.16 -9.58 4.48
N ASN A 202 -3.06 -8.82 5.12
CA ASN A 202 -4.42 -8.64 4.63
C ASN A 202 -4.42 -8.04 3.20
N PHE A 203 -3.49 -7.12 2.88
CA PHE A 203 -3.33 -6.63 1.52
C PHE A 203 -2.93 -7.77 0.56
N LEU A 204 -1.95 -8.59 0.93
CA LEU A 204 -1.53 -9.73 0.09
C LEU A 204 -2.67 -10.73 -0.12
N ASP A 205 -3.49 -10.97 0.91
CA ASP A 205 -4.64 -11.88 0.83
C ASP A 205 -5.81 -11.34 -0.03
N LEU A 206 -5.87 -10.02 -0.27
CA LEU A 206 -6.83 -9.38 -1.18
C LEU A 206 -6.38 -9.41 -2.65
N MET A 207 -5.14 -9.82 -2.91
CA MET A 207 -4.66 -10.00 -4.28
C MET A 207 -5.24 -11.28 -4.89
N PRO A 208 -5.52 -11.32 -6.20
CA PRO A 208 -5.95 -12.54 -6.84
C PRO A 208 -4.85 -13.60 -6.74
N VAL A 209 -5.23 -14.82 -6.37
CA VAL A 209 -4.31 -15.96 -6.41
C VAL A 209 -3.97 -16.23 -7.87
N ALA A 210 -2.68 -16.28 -8.21
CA ALA A 210 -2.23 -16.64 -9.54
C ALA A 210 -2.84 -17.99 -9.93
N ALA A 211 -3.55 -18.04 -11.08
CA ALA A 211 -4.23 -19.23 -11.57
C ALA A 211 -3.25 -20.20 -12.24
#